data_97e11b5e2313c3ecb7c88e93cf0665eb
#
_entry.id   97e11b5e2313c3ecb7c88e93cf0665eb
#
_cell.length_a   1.000
_cell.length_b   1.000
_cell.length_c   1.000
_cell.angle_alpha   90.00
_cell.angle_beta   90.00
_cell.angle_gamma   90.00
#
_symmetry.space_group_name_H-M   'P 1'
#
loop_
_entity.id
_entity.type
_entity.pdbx_description
1 polymer ?
#
loop_
_entity_poly.entity_id
_entity_poly.type
_entity_poly.pdbx_seq_one_letter_code
_entity_poly.pdbx_strand_id
1 'polypeptide(L)'
;MIYPQNFEQKTGFDKIRHLITEKCLSPLGEERVAEMGFSADFEVVSKRLEQTDEFIRILHGDTEFPASYFFDVRYSLKRIRPEGTWLDERELFDLKRSLQTINAVSYTHLTLPTKLE
;
A
#
# COMPACT_ATOMS: atom_id res chain seq x y z
N MET A 1 -22.93 10.59 -3.69
CA MET A 1 -23.35 9.39 -4.44
C MET A 1 -23.19 9.64 -5.93
N ILE A 2 -22.56 8.72 -6.63
CA ILE A 2 -22.42 8.84 -8.08
C ILE A 2 -23.52 8.02 -8.76
N TYR A 3 -24.10 8.60 -9.75
CA TYR A 3 -25.13 7.97 -10.55
C TYR A 3 -24.67 7.93 -12.01
N PRO A 4 -24.77 6.83 -12.71
CA PRO A 4 -25.37 5.53 -12.31
C PRO A 4 -24.49 4.71 -11.38
N GLN A 5 -25.07 3.73 -10.70
CA GLN A 5 -24.35 2.87 -9.75
C GLN A 5 -23.22 2.06 -10.40
N ASN A 6 -23.36 1.74 -11.66
CA ASN A 6 -22.31 1.03 -12.43
C ASN A 6 -21.36 2.00 -13.14
N PHE A 7 -21.13 3.15 -12.54
CA PHE A 7 -20.28 4.21 -13.09
C PHE A 7 -18.90 3.71 -13.51
N GLU A 8 -18.25 2.91 -12.67
CA GLU A 8 -16.91 2.40 -12.96
C GLU A 8 -16.89 1.54 -14.22
N GLN A 9 -17.87 0.67 -14.40
CA GLN A 9 -17.97 -0.19 -15.57
C GLN A 9 -18.24 0.64 -16.83
N LYS A 10 -19.10 1.63 -16.73
CA LYS A 10 -19.46 2.48 -17.88
C LYS A 10 -18.31 3.35 -18.34
N THR A 11 -17.49 3.83 -17.42
CA THR A 11 -16.33 4.67 -17.77
C THR A 11 -15.07 3.88 -18.08
N GLY A 12 -15.09 2.55 -17.82
CA GLY A 12 -13.92 1.71 -17.98
C GLY A 12 -12.94 1.76 -16.82
N PHE A 13 -13.31 2.40 -15.73
CA PHE A 13 -12.44 2.51 -14.55
C PHE A 13 -12.16 1.15 -13.90
N ASP A 14 -13.10 0.21 -14.03
CA ASP A 14 -12.90 -1.17 -13.57
C ASP A 14 -11.65 -1.80 -14.20
N LYS A 15 -11.39 -1.51 -15.47
CA LYS A 15 -10.20 -1.99 -16.17
C LYS A 15 -8.93 -1.34 -15.62
N ILE A 16 -8.99 -0.04 -15.33
CA ILE A 16 -7.86 0.69 -14.73
C ILE A 16 -7.58 0.13 -13.34
N ARG A 17 -8.61 -0.12 -12.54
CA ARG A 17 -8.47 -0.73 -11.21
C ARG A 17 -7.77 -2.08 -11.31
N HIS A 18 -8.15 -2.89 -12.28
CA HIS A 18 -7.52 -4.20 -12.51
C HIS A 18 -6.02 -4.05 -12.85
N LEU A 19 -5.68 -3.11 -13.73
CA LEU A 19 -4.29 -2.83 -14.07
C LEU A 19 -3.46 -2.40 -12.85
N ILE A 20 -4.03 -1.58 -12.00
CA ILE A 20 -3.35 -1.14 -10.76
C ILE A 20 -3.15 -2.35 -9.84
N THR A 21 -4.17 -3.20 -9.69
CA THR A 21 -4.08 -4.40 -8.86
C THR A 21 -2.95 -5.32 -9.32
N GLU A 22 -2.76 -5.47 -10.63
CA GLU A 22 -1.68 -6.28 -11.19
C GLU A 22 -0.28 -5.74 -10.84
N LYS A 23 -0.18 -4.44 -10.56
CA LYS A 23 1.09 -3.80 -10.21
C LYS A 23 1.38 -3.83 -8.71
N CYS A 24 0.44 -4.29 -7.89
CA CYS A 24 0.64 -4.34 -6.45
C CYS A 24 1.68 -5.38 -6.08
N LEU A 25 2.47 -5.07 -5.05
CA LEU A 25 3.57 -5.92 -4.59
C LEU A 25 3.13 -6.92 -3.52
N SER A 26 1.95 -6.72 -2.92
CA SER A 26 1.48 -7.59 -1.84
C SER A 26 -0.04 -7.56 -1.76
N PRO A 27 -0.66 -8.55 -1.06
CA PRO A 27 -2.09 -8.52 -0.80
C PRO A 27 -2.57 -7.26 -0.09
N LEU A 28 -1.71 -6.63 0.72
CA LEU A 28 -2.03 -5.38 1.40
C LEU A 28 -2.32 -4.25 0.41
N GLY A 29 -1.50 -4.15 -0.64
CA GLY A 29 -1.72 -3.17 -1.72
C GLY A 29 -2.97 -3.48 -2.50
N GLU A 30 -3.23 -4.74 -2.79
CA GLU A 30 -4.43 -5.17 -3.51
C GLU A 30 -5.70 -4.80 -2.74
N GLU A 31 -5.70 -4.96 -1.42
CA GLU A 31 -6.81 -4.54 -0.57
C GLU A 31 -7.05 -3.03 -0.66
N ARG A 32 -5.99 -2.24 -0.66
CA ARG A 32 -6.09 -0.79 -0.79
C ARG A 32 -6.68 -0.38 -2.13
N VAL A 33 -6.30 -1.05 -3.20
CA VAL A 33 -6.87 -0.80 -4.54
C VAL A 33 -8.35 -1.15 -4.56
N ALA A 34 -8.74 -2.25 -3.94
CA ALA A 34 -10.14 -2.65 -3.86
C ALA A 34 -11.01 -1.66 -3.09
N GLU A 35 -10.43 -0.98 -2.11
CA GLU A 35 -11.10 0.04 -1.30
C GLU A 35 -11.21 1.40 -2.00
N MET A 36 -10.48 1.62 -3.09
CA MET A 36 -10.54 2.89 -3.81
C MET A 36 -11.97 3.19 -4.25
N GLY A 37 -12.39 4.41 -4.03
CA GLY A 37 -13.70 4.86 -4.42
C GLY A 37 -13.69 6.32 -4.81
N PHE A 38 -14.82 6.77 -5.33
CA PHE A 38 -15.02 8.17 -5.67
C PHE A 38 -15.08 9.02 -4.41
N SER A 39 -14.50 10.21 -4.47
CA SER A 39 -14.62 11.20 -3.42
C SER A 39 -14.95 12.56 -4.01
N ALA A 40 -15.91 13.25 -3.41
CA ALA A 40 -16.25 14.62 -3.75
C ALA A 40 -15.59 15.62 -2.79
N ASP A 41 -14.83 15.16 -1.81
CA ASP A 41 -14.14 16.01 -0.85
C ASP A 41 -12.86 16.56 -1.46
N PHE A 42 -12.85 17.86 -1.72
CA PHE A 42 -11.71 18.53 -2.34
C PHE A 42 -10.41 18.36 -1.55
N GLU A 43 -10.47 18.47 -0.23
CA GLU A 43 -9.27 18.35 0.61
C GLU A 43 -8.68 16.95 0.55
N VAL A 44 -9.54 15.92 0.60
CA VAL A 44 -9.11 14.53 0.51
C VAL A 44 -8.48 14.24 -0.84
N VAL A 45 -9.15 14.66 -1.92
CA VAL A 45 -8.67 14.43 -3.29
C VAL A 45 -7.34 15.16 -3.51
N SER A 46 -7.25 16.43 -3.11
CA SER A 46 -6.03 17.22 -3.26
C SER A 46 -4.86 16.59 -2.53
N LYS A 47 -5.08 16.14 -1.30
CA LYS A 47 -4.04 15.51 -0.50
C LYS A 47 -3.53 14.22 -1.15
N ARG A 48 -4.44 13.40 -1.65
CA ARG A 48 -4.08 12.15 -2.33
C ARG A 48 -3.30 12.41 -3.61
N LEU A 49 -3.70 13.41 -4.38
CA LEU A 49 -2.99 13.80 -5.58
C LEU A 49 -1.58 14.31 -5.28
N GLU A 50 -1.43 15.14 -4.24
CA GLU A 50 -0.14 15.62 -3.81
C GLU A 50 0.79 14.49 -3.37
N GLN A 51 0.25 13.54 -2.61
CA GLN A 51 1.01 12.36 -2.17
C GLN A 51 1.47 11.51 -3.35
N THR A 52 0.59 11.31 -4.32
CA THR A 52 0.90 10.55 -5.54
C THR A 52 1.98 11.25 -6.34
N ASP A 53 1.87 12.56 -6.52
CA ASP A 53 2.85 13.36 -7.24
C ASP A 53 4.22 13.32 -6.56
N GLU A 54 4.24 13.46 -5.24
CA GLU A 54 5.46 13.36 -4.44
C GLU A 54 6.13 12.00 -4.62
N PHE A 55 5.34 10.93 -4.57
CA PHE A 55 5.87 9.59 -4.75
C PHE A 55 6.43 9.36 -6.16
N ILE A 56 5.75 9.89 -7.18
CA ILE A 56 6.23 9.83 -8.57
C ILE A 56 7.60 10.53 -8.69
N ARG A 57 7.76 11.69 -8.05
CA ARG A 57 9.04 12.40 -8.04
C ARG A 57 10.14 11.58 -7.38
N ILE A 58 9.82 10.89 -6.28
CA ILE A 58 10.76 10.00 -5.60
C ILE A 58 11.19 8.86 -6.51
N LEU A 59 10.24 8.24 -7.22
CA LEU A 59 10.53 7.15 -8.14
C LEU A 59 11.44 7.58 -9.31
N HIS A 60 11.32 8.83 -9.75
CA HIS A 60 12.12 9.39 -10.82
C HIS A 60 13.42 10.05 -10.33
N GLY A 61 13.64 10.08 -9.02
CA GLY A 61 14.83 10.65 -8.42
C GLY A 61 16.06 9.73 -8.53
N ASP A 62 17.19 10.24 -8.08
CA ASP A 62 18.46 9.52 -8.12
C ASP A 62 18.56 8.41 -7.07
N THR A 63 17.75 8.51 -6.02
CA THR A 63 17.75 7.52 -4.93
C THR A 63 16.71 6.46 -5.21
N GLU A 64 17.13 5.19 -5.19
CA GLU A 64 16.21 4.09 -5.37
C GLU A 64 15.28 3.95 -4.16
N PHE A 65 13.97 3.93 -4.41
CA PHE A 65 12.99 3.68 -3.36
C PHE A 65 12.95 2.18 -3.05
N PRO A 66 13.02 1.79 -1.76
CA PRO A 66 13.05 0.38 -1.38
C PRO A 66 11.65 -0.26 -1.54
N ALA A 67 11.31 -0.69 -2.73
CA ALA A 67 10.01 -1.22 -3.09
C ALA A 67 10.03 -2.75 -3.25
N SER A 68 10.77 -3.44 -2.40
CA SER A 68 10.86 -4.91 -2.46
C SER A 68 10.58 -5.52 -1.10
N TYR A 69 10.20 -6.79 -1.10
CA TYR A 69 9.97 -7.56 0.12
C TYR A 69 8.84 -7.01 1.01
N PHE A 70 7.69 -6.74 0.40
CA PHE A 70 6.47 -6.43 1.12
C PHE A 70 5.66 -7.72 1.29
N PHE A 71 5.64 -8.26 2.49
CA PHE A 71 4.92 -9.48 2.80
C PHE A 71 3.74 -9.20 3.71
N ASP A 72 2.66 -9.93 3.54
CA ASP A 72 1.53 -9.86 4.45
C ASP A 72 1.78 -10.81 5.63
N VAL A 73 2.18 -10.23 6.75
CA VAL A 73 2.50 -10.98 7.96
C VAL A 73 1.39 -10.92 9.01
N ARG A 74 0.22 -10.39 8.66
CA ARG A 74 -0.89 -10.21 9.62
C ARG A 74 -1.36 -11.52 10.22
N TYR A 75 -1.48 -12.56 9.42
CA TYR A 75 -1.90 -13.87 9.91
C TYR A 75 -0.90 -14.44 10.91
N SER A 76 0.37 -14.38 10.58
CA SER A 76 1.45 -14.87 11.44
C SER A 76 1.48 -14.13 12.77
N LEU A 77 1.31 -12.81 12.74
CA LEU A 77 1.30 -12.00 13.97
C LEU A 77 0.10 -12.31 14.85
N LYS A 78 -1.06 -12.57 14.27
CA LYS A 78 -2.25 -12.97 15.04
C LYS A 78 -2.06 -14.34 15.66
N ARG A 79 -1.45 -15.26 14.93
CA ARG A 79 -1.25 -16.64 15.39
C ARG A 79 -0.34 -16.73 16.60
N ILE A 80 0.61 -15.81 16.76
CA ILE A 80 1.56 -15.83 17.87
C ILE A 80 1.13 -15.02 19.11
N ARG A 81 -0.08 -14.45 19.11
CA ARG A 81 -0.57 -13.71 20.29
C ARG A 81 -0.70 -14.57 21.53
N PRO A 82 -1.23 -15.81 21.46
CA PRO A 82 -1.26 -16.67 22.64
C PRO A 82 0.13 -17.07 23.10
N GLU A 83 0.32 -17.16 24.41
CA GLU A 83 1.59 -17.63 24.98
C GLU A 83 1.91 -19.05 24.52
N GLY A 84 3.19 -19.36 24.40
CA GLY A 84 3.66 -20.67 23.99
C GLY A 84 3.63 -20.90 22.49
N THR A 85 3.30 -19.88 21.70
CA THR A 85 3.33 -19.95 20.25
C THR A 85 4.57 -19.24 19.71
N TRP A 86 5.00 -19.66 18.52
CA TRP A 86 6.16 -19.06 17.87
C TRP A 86 5.99 -19.07 16.37
N LEU A 87 6.80 -18.25 15.70
CA LEU A 87 6.86 -18.21 14.24
C LEU A 87 7.78 -19.33 13.74
N ASP A 88 7.45 -19.93 12.59
CA ASP A 88 8.39 -20.81 11.93
C ASP A 88 9.50 -20.02 11.23
N GLU A 89 10.47 -20.71 10.66
CA GLU A 89 11.63 -20.05 10.02
C GLU A 89 11.22 -19.13 8.88
N ARG A 90 10.29 -19.58 8.06
CA ARG A 90 9.82 -18.79 6.90
C ARG A 90 9.06 -17.55 7.35
N GLU A 91 8.16 -17.70 8.31
CA GLU A 91 7.41 -16.57 8.87
C GLU A 91 8.34 -15.53 9.48
N LEU A 92 9.34 -15.99 10.22
CA LEU A 92 10.32 -15.11 10.84
C LEU A 92 11.16 -14.39 9.77
N PHE A 93 11.53 -15.10 8.71
CA PHE A 93 12.28 -14.51 7.59
C PHE A 93 11.45 -13.43 6.89
N ASP A 94 10.18 -13.71 6.60
CA ASP A 94 9.28 -12.75 5.94
C ASP A 94 9.08 -11.53 6.81
N LEU A 95 8.90 -11.70 8.13
CA LEU A 95 8.78 -10.60 9.06
C LEU A 95 10.05 -9.75 9.09
N LYS A 96 11.21 -10.39 9.14
CA LYS A 96 12.49 -9.69 9.11
C LYS A 96 12.64 -8.85 7.84
N ARG A 97 12.32 -9.42 6.67
CA ARG A 97 12.39 -8.71 5.39
C ARG A 97 11.43 -7.54 5.35
N SER A 98 10.21 -7.73 5.84
CA SER A 98 9.21 -6.66 5.90
C SER A 98 9.68 -5.52 6.80
N LEU A 99 10.23 -5.85 7.97
CA LEU A 99 10.75 -4.83 8.89
C LEU A 99 11.94 -4.07 8.30
N GLN A 100 12.81 -4.76 7.59
CA GLN A 100 13.92 -4.11 6.88
C GLN A 100 13.43 -3.13 5.83
N THR A 101 12.40 -3.50 5.08
CA THR A 101 11.79 -2.61 4.08
C THR A 101 11.17 -1.39 4.75
N ILE A 102 10.41 -1.58 5.82
CA ILE A 102 9.79 -0.47 6.57
C ILE A 102 10.86 0.47 7.12
N ASN A 103 11.93 -0.08 7.66
CA ASN A 103 13.03 0.72 8.18
C ASN A 103 13.69 1.55 7.07
N ALA A 104 13.93 0.96 5.90
CA ALA A 104 14.50 1.67 4.75
C ALA A 104 13.58 2.78 4.26
N VAL A 105 12.26 2.52 4.21
CA VAL A 105 11.27 3.53 3.81
C VAL A 105 11.24 4.68 4.80
N SER A 106 11.40 4.42 6.09
CA SER A 106 11.36 5.47 7.12
C SER A 106 12.47 6.49 7.01
N TYR A 107 13.58 6.16 6.34
CA TYR A 107 14.65 7.11 6.06
C TYR A 107 14.37 7.98 4.84
N THR A 108 13.31 7.69 4.10
CA THR A 108 12.92 8.51 2.95
C THR A 108 12.02 9.65 3.47
N HIS A 109 12.37 10.89 3.16
CA HIS A 109 11.61 12.05 3.61
C HIS A 109 10.33 12.19 2.79
N LEU A 110 9.23 11.64 3.31
CA LEU A 110 7.91 11.65 2.67
C LEU A 110 6.90 12.41 3.53
N THR A 111 5.97 13.09 2.87
CA THR A 111 4.79 13.65 3.52
C THR A 111 3.60 12.67 3.51
N LEU A 112 3.87 11.42 3.14
CA LEU A 112 2.86 10.37 3.10
C LEU A 112 2.34 10.03 4.50
N PRO A 113 1.07 9.56 4.61
CA PRO A 113 0.49 9.23 5.92
C PRO A 113 1.23 8.13 6.68
N THR A 114 2.01 7.32 5.98
CA THR A 114 2.80 6.25 6.59
C THR A 114 4.01 6.76 7.35
N LYS A 115 4.34 8.04 7.21
CA LYS A 115 5.43 8.64 7.95
C LYS A 115 5.04 8.74 9.42
N LEU A 116 5.84 8.18 10.27
CA LEU A 116 5.65 8.26 11.72
C LEU A 116 6.18 9.59 12.24
N GLU A 117 5.36 10.21 13.03
CA GLU A 117 5.71 11.46 13.71
C GLU A 117 5.83 11.23 15.20
#